data_22a0170dc79b0307b2c73b9774d3547e
#
_entry.id   22a0170dc79b0307b2c73b9774d3547e
#
_cell.length_a   1.000
_cell.length_b   1.000
_cell.length_c   1.000
_cell.angle_alpha   90.00
_cell.angle_beta   90.00
_cell.angle_gamma   90.00
#
_symmetry.space_group_name_H-M   'P 1'
#
loop_
_entity.id
_entity.type
_entity.pdbx_description
1 polymer ?
#
loop_
_entity_poly.entity_id
_entity_poly.type
_entity_poly.pdbx_seq_one_letter_code
_entity_poly.pdbx_strand_id
1 'polypeptide(L)'
;LAHVAVSKFGDHLPAYRLEGIFKRSGITLSRQTLCGWMQELGIALNPLVAEFKKQLFATGMVHNDDTPVNLLEDDREKPRGRRIRKARFWASCAPPRDGPWTVFDFTITREADGPKAFFGGYVGKITCDAYSGYGPLAESGEGEPQIVLFGCWAHVRRYFFNAYKGGDPKLGAEFVALVKVLYEIEETIGGKTDEERLAQRRSRSRPVLEAIKARIDELLPATPPKSALGKALNYANNYWDRLIRFVDDPQAGIDNNPAENAIRPIALGRKNWLFIGNELSGRAAANIMSVINTCKRAGVEAYAYLLDVIRRLPSMKTTELAPLLPPEWKRQRETPAESAAALS
;
A
#
# COMPACT_ATOMS: atom_id res chain seq x y z
N LEU A 1 -21.82 9.83 10.19
CA LEU A 1 -20.99 9.30 9.09
C LEU A 1 -19.53 9.12 9.54
N ALA A 2 -18.81 10.18 9.98
CA ALA A 2 -17.39 10.11 10.35
C ALA A 2 -17.11 9.03 11.41
N HIS A 3 -17.90 8.97 12.50
CA HIS A 3 -17.77 7.94 13.53
C HIS A 3 -17.90 6.51 12.96
N VAL A 4 -18.89 6.26 12.11
CA VAL A 4 -19.08 4.94 11.50
C VAL A 4 -17.92 4.57 10.58
N ALA A 5 -17.40 5.54 9.82
CA ALA A 5 -16.26 5.33 8.93
C ALA A 5 -14.99 4.95 9.70
N VAL A 6 -14.64 5.70 10.75
CA VAL A 6 -13.45 5.41 11.57
C VAL A 6 -13.63 4.08 12.30
N SER A 7 -14.77 3.88 12.99
CA SER A 7 -15.02 2.62 13.70
C SER A 7 -14.97 1.39 12.78
N LYS A 8 -15.47 1.50 11.54
CA LYS A 8 -15.47 0.37 10.60
C LYS A 8 -14.11 0.14 9.95
N PHE A 9 -13.44 1.17 9.49
CA PHE A 9 -12.23 1.05 8.66
C PHE A 9 -10.93 1.38 9.43
N GLY A 10 -11.02 2.18 10.49
CA GLY A 10 -9.90 2.45 11.41
C GLY A 10 -9.81 1.40 12.53
N ASP A 11 -10.95 1.14 13.21
CA ASP A 11 -11.02 0.24 14.37
C ASP A 11 -11.46 -1.18 14.00
N HIS A 12 -11.72 -1.44 12.71
CA HIS A 12 -12.09 -2.75 12.15
C HIS A 12 -13.43 -3.33 12.68
N LEU A 13 -14.34 -2.50 13.19
CA LEU A 13 -15.64 -2.96 13.69
C LEU A 13 -16.58 -3.28 12.51
N PRO A 14 -17.14 -4.49 12.43
CA PRO A 14 -18.14 -4.81 11.42
C PRO A 14 -19.48 -4.12 11.72
N ALA A 15 -20.26 -3.86 10.69
CA ALA A 15 -21.54 -3.13 10.82
C ALA A 15 -22.51 -3.76 11.84
N TYR A 16 -22.53 -5.09 11.97
CA TYR A 16 -23.40 -5.76 12.93
C TYR A 16 -23.02 -5.46 14.41
N ARG A 17 -21.72 -5.24 14.70
CA ARG A 17 -21.27 -4.83 16.04
C ARG A 17 -21.64 -3.37 16.29
N LEU A 18 -21.48 -2.50 15.29
CA LEU A 18 -21.88 -1.10 15.39
C LEU A 18 -23.39 -0.97 15.62
N GLU A 19 -24.24 -1.74 14.95
CA GLU A 19 -25.68 -1.84 15.19
C GLU A 19 -25.97 -2.13 16.67
N GLY A 20 -25.28 -3.14 17.25
CA GLY A 20 -25.41 -3.48 18.66
C GLY A 20 -24.89 -2.40 19.62
N ILE A 21 -23.79 -1.70 19.26
CA ILE A 21 -23.26 -0.58 20.05
C ILE A 21 -24.25 0.57 20.09
N PHE A 22 -24.76 1.00 18.94
CA PHE A 22 -25.75 2.08 18.84
C PHE A 22 -27.05 1.74 19.60
N LYS A 23 -27.54 0.48 19.51
CA LYS A 23 -28.71 0.03 20.23
C LYS A 23 -28.56 0.16 21.75
N ARG A 24 -27.38 -0.12 22.31
CA ARG A 24 -27.11 0.07 23.77
C ARG A 24 -27.15 1.55 24.16
N SER A 25 -26.86 2.45 23.23
CA SER A 25 -26.95 3.90 23.44
C SER A 25 -28.34 4.47 23.08
N GLY A 26 -29.37 3.62 22.90
CA GLY A 26 -30.73 4.04 22.60
C GLY A 26 -30.96 4.42 21.13
N ILE A 27 -29.98 4.20 20.23
CA ILE A 27 -30.07 4.57 18.82
C ILE A 27 -30.28 3.32 17.98
N THR A 28 -31.38 3.27 17.22
CA THR A 28 -31.70 2.15 16.32
C THR A 28 -31.25 2.48 14.91
N LEU A 29 -30.17 1.84 14.46
CA LEU A 29 -29.64 1.94 13.10
C LEU A 29 -29.43 0.54 12.54
N SER A 30 -29.99 0.27 11.36
CA SER A 30 -29.82 -1.03 10.71
C SER A 30 -28.44 -1.17 10.08
N ARG A 31 -27.93 -2.40 9.96
CA ARG A 31 -26.71 -2.69 9.19
C ARG A 31 -26.79 -2.18 7.76
N GLN A 32 -27.96 -2.27 7.13
CA GLN A 32 -28.16 -1.79 5.78
C GLN A 32 -27.96 -0.27 5.69
N THR A 33 -28.51 0.50 6.63
CA THR A 33 -28.30 1.94 6.72
C THR A 33 -26.82 2.29 6.89
N LEU A 34 -26.14 1.60 7.82
CA LEU A 34 -24.70 1.82 8.06
C LEU A 34 -23.85 1.51 6.82
N CYS A 35 -24.17 0.43 6.10
CA CYS A 35 -23.46 0.07 4.86
C CYS A 35 -23.77 1.07 3.72
N GLY A 36 -25.00 1.52 3.58
CA GLY A 36 -25.40 2.55 2.61
C GLY A 36 -24.64 3.86 2.85
N TRP A 37 -24.59 4.33 4.10
CA TRP A 37 -23.81 5.51 4.46
C TRP A 37 -22.32 5.41 4.11
N MET A 38 -21.72 4.24 4.28
CA MET A 38 -20.31 4.03 3.91
C MET A 38 -20.10 4.03 2.40
N GLN A 39 -21.07 3.50 1.66
CA GLN A 39 -21.02 3.53 0.20
C GLN A 39 -21.15 4.97 -0.32
N GLU A 40 -22.12 5.74 0.17
CA GLU A 40 -22.32 7.14 -0.20
C GLU A 40 -21.11 8.00 0.17
N LEU A 41 -20.60 7.85 1.41
CA LEU A 41 -19.41 8.57 1.85
C LEU A 41 -18.19 8.26 0.96
N GLY A 42 -17.95 6.98 0.67
CA GLY A 42 -16.83 6.58 -0.17
C GLY A 42 -16.91 7.14 -1.59
N ILE A 43 -18.11 7.23 -2.16
CA ILE A 43 -18.35 7.88 -3.46
C ILE A 43 -18.07 9.39 -3.35
N ALA A 44 -18.60 10.04 -2.31
CA ALA A 44 -18.39 11.48 -2.09
C ALA A 44 -16.91 11.86 -1.90
N LEU A 45 -16.09 10.97 -1.33
CA LEU A 45 -14.65 11.17 -1.14
C LEU A 45 -13.81 10.98 -2.42
N ASN A 46 -14.40 10.47 -3.51
CA ASN A 46 -13.65 10.17 -4.73
C ASN A 46 -12.82 11.35 -5.28
N PRO A 47 -13.34 12.61 -5.37
CA PRO A 47 -12.54 13.75 -5.84
C PRO A 47 -11.31 14.01 -4.96
N LEU A 48 -11.45 13.88 -3.64
CA LEU A 48 -10.36 14.08 -2.69
C LEU A 48 -9.30 12.98 -2.82
N VAL A 49 -9.72 11.72 -2.98
CA VAL A 49 -8.81 10.60 -3.18
C VAL A 49 -8.09 10.69 -4.53
N ALA A 50 -8.75 11.21 -5.56
CA ALA A 50 -8.12 11.51 -6.84
C ALA A 50 -7.00 12.55 -6.69
N GLU A 51 -7.18 13.55 -5.81
CA GLU A 51 -6.13 14.51 -5.50
C GLU A 51 -4.98 13.86 -4.70
N PHE A 52 -5.27 12.97 -3.74
CA PHE A 52 -4.23 12.17 -3.07
C PHE A 52 -3.40 11.34 -4.06
N LYS A 53 -4.06 10.78 -5.08
CA LYS A 53 -3.37 10.04 -6.14
C LYS A 53 -2.43 10.93 -6.95
N LYS A 54 -2.82 12.16 -7.27
CA LYS A 54 -1.92 13.13 -7.94
C LYS A 54 -0.70 13.45 -7.08
N GLN A 55 -0.92 13.72 -5.79
CA GLN A 55 0.16 13.98 -4.84
C GLN A 55 1.08 12.76 -4.70
N LEU A 56 0.53 11.55 -4.64
CA LEU A 56 1.28 10.30 -4.64
C LEU A 56 2.15 10.17 -5.89
N PHE A 57 1.59 10.39 -7.07
CA PHE A 57 2.31 10.27 -8.33
C PHE A 57 3.39 11.36 -8.49
N ALA A 58 3.15 12.56 -7.96
CA ALA A 58 4.13 13.64 -7.97
C ALA A 58 5.41 13.31 -7.16
N THR A 59 5.38 12.32 -6.27
CA THR A 59 6.60 11.87 -5.56
C THR A 59 7.61 11.17 -6.47
N GLY A 60 7.18 10.68 -7.64
CA GLY A 60 8.03 9.92 -8.57
C GLY A 60 8.38 8.50 -8.12
N MET A 61 8.00 8.10 -6.90
CA MET A 61 8.23 6.77 -6.34
C MET A 61 7.01 6.28 -5.59
N VAL A 62 6.54 5.07 -5.90
CA VAL A 62 5.36 4.46 -5.28
C VAL A 62 5.71 3.05 -4.79
N HIS A 63 5.34 2.74 -3.56
CA HIS A 63 5.27 1.37 -3.06
C HIS A 63 3.88 0.81 -3.34
N ASN A 64 3.79 -0.40 -3.91
CA ASN A 64 2.51 -1.01 -4.23
C ASN A 64 2.47 -2.49 -3.81
N ASP A 65 1.35 -2.91 -3.22
CA ASP A 65 1.09 -4.30 -2.84
C ASP A 65 -0.41 -4.59 -2.88
N ASP A 66 -0.80 -5.88 -2.91
CA ASP A 66 -2.20 -6.28 -2.92
C ASP A 66 -2.54 -7.32 -1.84
N THR A 67 -3.82 -7.37 -1.46
CA THR A 67 -4.32 -8.40 -0.56
C THR A 67 -5.69 -8.93 -1.01
N PRO A 68 -5.92 -10.27 -0.93
CA PRO A 68 -7.21 -10.85 -1.30
C PRO A 68 -8.28 -10.55 -0.25
N VAL A 69 -9.50 -10.29 -0.74
CA VAL A 69 -10.71 -10.24 0.07
C VAL A 69 -11.83 -11.03 -0.59
N ASN A 70 -12.79 -11.47 0.20
CA ASN A 70 -13.98 -12.12 -0.32
C ASN A 70 -14.97 -11.04 -0.81
N LEU A 71 -15.43 -11.18 -2.04
CA LEU A 71 -16.51 -10.39 -2.62
C LEU A 71 -17.74 -11.28 -2.77
N LEU A 72 -18.89 -10.80 -2.31
CA LEU A 72 -20.16 -11.47 -2.58
C LEU A 72 -20.67 -11.06 -3.97
N GLU A 73 -21.00 -12.05 -4.79
CA GLU A 73 -21.68 -11.86 -6.07
C GLU A 73 -23.09 -12.44 -5.97
N ASP A 74 -24.08 -11.72 -6.47
CA ASP A 74 -25.42 -12.26 -6.62
C ASP A 74 -25.40 -13.27 -7.78
N ASP A 75 -25.57 -14.53 -7.47
CA ASP A 75 -25.75 -15.57 -8.47
C ASP A 75 -27.21 -15.58 -8.92
N ARG A 76 -27.49 -14.89 -10.02
CA ARG A 76 -28.84 -14.75 -10.59
C ARG A 76 -29.43 -16.09 -11.11
N GLU A 77 -28.58 -17.09 -11.34
CA GLU A 77 -28.99 -18.42 -11.81
C GLU A 77 -29.42 -19.35 -10.66
N LYS A 78 -29.13 -18.99 -9.41
CA LYS A 78 -29.53 -19.76 -8.23
C LYS A 78 -30.35 -18.89 -7.26
N PRO A 79 -31.64 -19.17 -7.04
CA PRO A 79 -32.55 -18.32 -6.25
C PRO A 79 -32.14 -18.04 -4.80
N ARG A 80 -31.05 -18.62 -4.29
CA ARG A 80 -30.46 -18.39 -2.95
C ARG A 80 -28.92 -18.57 -2.95
N GLY A 81 -28.26 -18.62 -4.12
CA GLY A 81 -26.82 -18.84 -4.22
C GLY A 81 -26.06 -17.52 -4.23
N ARG A 82 -25.35 -17.20 -3.16
CA ARG A 82 -24.29 -16.18 -3.19
C ARG A 82 -22.99 -16.86 -3.55
N ARG A 83 -22.36 -16.41 -4.63
CA ARG A 83 -21.02 -16.83 -5.02
C ARG A 83 -20.00 -15.96 -4.30
N ILE A 84 -18.91 -16.57 -3.81
CA ILE A 84 -17.77 -15.85 -3.25
C ILE A 84 -16.67 -15.81 -4.30
N ARG A 85 -16.29 -14.59 -4.71
CA ARG A 85 -15.12 -14.35 -5.57
C ARG A 85 -13.96 -13.79 -4.73
N LYS A 86 -12.74 -14.06 -5.13
CA LYS A 86 -11.53 -13.43 -4.59
C LYS A 86 -11.26 -12.12 -5.33
N ALA A 87 -11.71 -11.03 -4.76
CA ALA A 87 -11.35 -9.67 -5.17
C ALA A 87 -10.05 -9.23 -4.49
N ARG A 88 -9.55 -8.05 -4.84
CA ARG A 88 -8.31 -7.47 -4.33
C ARG A 88 -8.48 -6.04 -3.86
N PHE A 89 -7.85 -5.73 -2.74
CA PHE A 89 -7.45 -4.37 -2.42
C PHE A 89 -5.97 -4.20 -2.78
N TRP A 90 -5.69 -3.12 -3.45
CA TRP A 90 -4.35 -2.64 -3.76
C TRP A 90 -4.04 -1.46 -2.87
N ALA A 91 -2.84 -1.38 -2.32
CA ALA A 91 -2.37 -0.24 -1.57
C ALA A 91 -1.17 0.38 -2.29
N SER A 92 -1.28 1.63 -2.65
CA SER A 92 -0.22 2.44 -3.22
C SER A 92 0.16 3.53 -2.24
N CYS A 93 1.42 3.64 -1.86
CA CYS A 93 1.85 4.67 -0.92
C CYS A 93 3.20 5.27 -1.28
N ALA A 94 3.37 6.54 -0.92
CA ALA A 94 4.63 7.25 -1.04
C ALA A 94 5.69 6.65 -0.10
N PRO A 95 7.00 6.76 -0.43
CA PRO A 95 8.06 6.55 0.54
C PRO A 95 7.81 7.43 1.80
N PRO A 96 8.20 6.96 3.00
CA PRO A 96 7.92 7.72 4.23
C PRO A 96 8.44 9.16 4.24
N ARG A 97 9.55 9.42 3.54
CA ARG A 97 10.15 10.76 3.45
C ARG A 97 9.45 11.70 2.45
N ASP A 98 8.68 11.14 1.52
CA ASP A 98 8.08 11.90 0.39
C ASP A 98 6.59 12.23 0.65
N GLY A 99 6.11 11.96 1.85
CA GLY A 99 4.80 12.39 2.31
C GLY A 99 3.89 11.25 2.78
N PRO A 100 2.69 11.60 3.25
CA PRO A 100 1.77 10.67 3.89
C PRO A 100 0.88 9.91 2.89
N TRP A 101 1.02 10.17 1.61
CA TRP A 101 0.06 9.76 0.58
C TRP A 101 -0.10 8.24 0.54
N THR A 102 -1.33 7.81 0.73
CA THR A 102 -1.73 6.40 0.64
C THR A 102 -3.06 6.33 -0.09
N VAL A 103 -3.10 5.60 -1.19
CA VAL A 103 -4.29 5.40 -2.01
C VAL A 103 -4.56 3.91 -2.12
N PHE A 104 -5.76 3.52 -1.75
CA PHE A 104 -6.26 2.17 -1.99
C PHE A 104 -7.10 2.13 -3.26
N ASP A 105 -7.02 1.02 -3.96
CA ASP A 105 -7.91 0.68 -5.06
C ASP A 105 -8.54 -0.69 -4.84
N PHE A 106 -9.65 -0.96 -5.51
CA PHE A 106 -10.37 -2.22 -5.40
C PHE A 106 -10.66 -2.79 -6.79
N THR A 107 -10.24 -4.04 -7.01
CA THR A 107 -10.51 -4.77 -8.26
C THR A 107 -11.16 -6.12 -7.97
N ILE A 108 -12.02 -6.57 -8.89
CA ILE A 108 -12.72 -7.86 -8.77
C ILE A 108 -11.83 -9.05 -9.14
N THR A 109 -10.70 -8.80 -9.82
CA THR A 109 -9.69 -9.81 -10.20
C THR A 109 -8.30 -9.35 -9.75
N ARG A 110 -7.30 -10.22 -9.88
CA ARG A 110 -5.86 -9.89 -9.72
C ARG A 110 -5.17 -9.64 -11.07
N GLU A 111 -5.89 -9.52 -12.15
CA GLU A 111 -5.32 -9.36 -13.49
C GLU A 111 -4.55 -8.04 -13.63
N ALA A 112 -3.66 -7.99 -14.62
CA ALA A 112 -2.80 -6.84 -14.88
C ALA A 112 -3.57 -5.54 -15.21
N ASP A 113 -4.81 -5.67 -15.68
CA ASP A 113 -5.66 -4.51 -16.02
C ASP A 113 -5.94 -3.59 -14.82
N GLY A 114 -6.00 -4.16 -13.60
CA GLY A 114 -6.12 -3.35 -12.37
C GLY A 114 -4.94 -2.39 -12.18
N PRO A 115 -3.71 -2.91 -12.02
CA PRO A 115 -2.51 -2.06 -11.98
C PRO A 115 -2.35 -1.15 -13.19
N LYS A 116 -2.64 -1.61 -14.42
CA LYS A 116 -2.60 -0.77 -15.62
C LYS A 116 -3.55 0.43 -15.54
N ALA A 117 -4.80 0.20 -15.12
CA ALA A 117 -5.78 1.28 -14.96
C ALA A 117 -5.38 2.25 -13.83
N PHE A 118 -4.85 1.74 -12.73
CA PHE A 118 -4.40 2.58 -11.61
C PHE A 118 -3.21 3.43 -11.99
N PHE A 119 -2.18 2.86 -12.62
CA PHE A 119 -0.94 3.56 -12.99
C PHE A 119 -0.99 4.22 -14.38
N GLY A 120 -2.14 4.23 -15.04
CA GLY A 120 -2.29 4.90 -16.33
C GLY A 120 -1.82 6.36 -16.30
N GLY A 121 -0.88 6.71 -17.18
CA GLY A 121 -0.26 8.03 -17.22
C GLY A 121 0.79 8.31 -16.14
N TYR A 122 1.11 7.37 -15.28
CA TYR A 122 2.20 7.50 -14.30
C TYR A 122 3.56 7.32 -14.95
N VAL A 123 4.46 8.24 -14.66
CA VAL A 123 5.88 8.19 -15.03
C VAL A 123 6.70 8.16 -13.75
N GLY A 124 7.49 7.10 -13.53
CA GLY A 124 8.29 7.02 -12.32
C GLY A 124 8.65 5.60 -11.92
N LYS A 125 8.76 5.38 -10.62
CA LYS A 125 9.30 4.17 -10.02
C LYS A 125 8.26 3.47 -9.17
N ILE A 126 8.21 2.13 -9.22
CA ILE A 126 7.33 1.32 -8.38
C ILE A 126 8.16 0.26 -7.67
N THR A 127 8.13 0.25 -6.33
CA THR A 127 8.59 -0.89 -5.53
C THR A 127 7.43 -1.84 -5.31
N CYS A 128 7.59 -3.10 -5.71
CA CYS A 128 6.54 -4.12 -5.62
C CYS A 128 7.13 -5.51 -5.37
N ASP A 129 6.26 -6.48 -5.13
CA ASP A 129 6.62 -7.89 -5.12
C ASP A 129 6.87 -8.42 -6.56
N ALA A 130 7.14 -9.71 -6.67
CA ALA A 130 7.37 -10.37 -7.95
C ALA A 130 6.08 -10.78 -8.69
N TYR A 131 4.95 -10.15 -8.41
CA TYR A 131 3.72 -10.45 -9.13
C TYR A 131 3.86 -10.11 -10.62
N SER A 132 3.51 -11.07 -11.49
CA SER A 132 3.66 -10.94 -12.95
C SER A 132 2.83 -9.81 -13.57
N GLY A 133 1.73 -9.42 -12.92
CA GLY A 133 0.86 -8.32 -13.37
C GLY A 133 1.52 -6.94 -13.40
N TYR A 134 2.69 -6.76 -12.78
CA TYR A 134 3.48 -5.54 -12.90
C TYR A 134 4.38 -5.52 -14.15
N GLY A 135 4.71 -6.68 -14.73
CA GLY A 135 5.56 -6.75 -15.93
C GLY A 135 5.09 -5.82 -17.05
N PRO A 136 3.82 -5.90 -17.45
CA PRO A 136 3.26 -5.06 -18.51
C PRO A 136 3.28 -3.54 -18.25
N LEU A 137 3.53 -3.10 -17.00
CA LEU A 137 3.72 -1.67 -16.67
C LEU A 137 5.09 -1.15 -17.09
N ALA A 138 6.11 -2.03 -17.10
CA ALA A 138 7.47 -1.69 -17.50
C ALA A 138 7.73 -1.92 -19.01
N GLU A 139 6.84 -2.63 -19.68
CA GLU A 139 6.86 -2.88 -21.13
C GLU A 139 6.13 -1.75 -21.85
N SER A 140 6.66 -0.54 -21.82
CA SER A 140 6.11 0.57 -22.58
C SER A 140 6.57 0.50 -24.04
N GLY A 141 5.65 0.77 -24.98
CA GLY A 141 5.96 0.92 -26.40
C GLY A 141 6.82 2.16 -26.65
N GLU A 142 7.37 2.29 -27.87
CA GLU A 142 8.16 3.46 -28.27
C GLU A 142 7.39 4.77 -28.01
N GLY A 143 7.98 5.67 -27.20
CA GLY A 143 7.45 7.00 -26.92
C GLY A 143 6.54 7.13 -25.69
N GLU A 144 6.25 6.06 -24.95
CA GLU A 144 5.50 6.14 -23.70
C GLU A 144 6.39 6.31 -22.45
N PRO A 145 5.88 7.01 -21.43
CA PRO A 145 6.61 7.20 -20.17
C PRO A 145 6.93 5.86 -19.50
N GLN A 146 8.21 5.60 -19.20
CA GLN A 146 8.64 4.33 -18.63
C GLN A 146 8.41 4.27 -17.12
N ILE A 147 7.76 3.18 -16.66
CA ILE A 147 7.71 2.81 -15.26
C ILE A 147 8.90 1.88 -14.96
N VAL A 148 9.72 2.27 -13.98
CA VAL A 148 10.86 1.45 -13.52
C VAL A 148 10.44 0.64 -12.28
N LEU A 149 10.53 -0.70 -12.37
CA LEU A 149 10.19 -1.59 -11.26
C LEU A 149 11.40 -1.86 -10.36
N PHE A 150 11.17 -1.79 -9.04
CA PHE A 150 12.11 -2.14 -7.99
C PHE A 150 11.64 -3.38 -7.25
N GLY A 151 12.57 -4.24 -6.84
CA GLY A 151 12.27 -5.47 -6.10
C GLY A 151 12.23 -5.24 -4.59
N CYS A 152 11.82 -6.29 -3.87
CA CYS A 152 11.65 -6.27 -2.41
C CYS A 152 12.55 -7.31 -1.73
N TRP A 153 13.56 -6.87 -0.97
CA TRP A 153 14.46 -7.75 -0.23
C TRP A 153 13.78 -8.44 0.97
N ALA A 154 12.68 -7.91 1.49
CA ALA A 154 11.89 -8.60 2.50
C ALA A 154 11.32 -9.93 1.97
N HIS A 155 10.89 -9.97 0.70
CA HIS A 155 10.45 -11.20 0.03
C HIS A 155 11.60 -12.17 -0.18
N VAL A 156 12.76 -11.71 -0.64
CA VAL A 156 13.97 -12.55 -0.77
C VAL A 156 14.31 -13.19 0.59
N ARG A 157 14.37 -12.37 1.64
CA ARG A 157 14.62 -12.84 3.01
C ARG A 157 13.59 -13.90 3.45
N ARG A 158 12.31 -13.71 3.14
CA ARG A 158 11.24 -14.66 3.47
C ARG A 158 11.45 -16.01 2.78
N TYR A 159 11.85 -16.02 1.51
CA TYR A 159 12.13 -17.25 0.78
C TYR A 159 13.32 -18.00 1.38
N PHE A 160 14.44 -17.34 1.69
CA PHE A 160 15.58 -17.98 2.35
C PHE A 160 15.30 -18.42 3.79
N PHE A 161 14.45 -17.67 4.52
CA PHE A 161 13.99 -18.10 5.83
C PHE A 161 13.11 -19.34 5.77
N ASN A 162 12.32 -19.50 4.72
CA ASN A 162 11.57 -20.73 4.47
C ASN A 162 12.50 -21.90 4.12
N ALA A 163 13.59 -21.67 3.39
CA ALA A 163 14.62 -22.67 3.15
C ALA A 163 15.33 -23.10 4.45
N TYR A 164 15.66 -22.13 5.33
CA TYR A 164 16.18 -22.39 6.67
C TYR A 164 15.27 -23.34 7.47
N LYS A 165 13.96 -23.12 7.43
CA LYS A 165 12.99 -23.97 8.13
C LYS A 165 12.67 -25.28 7.41
N GLY A 166 12.80 -25.30 6.11
CA GLY A 166 12.23 -26.33 5.23
C GLY A 166 13.24 -27.36 4.69
N GLY A 167 14.43 -27.50 5.29
CA GLY A 167 15.35 -28.60 4.97
C GLY A 167 16.78 -28.19 4.61
N ASP A 168 17.10 -26.90 4.51
CA ASP A 168 18.48 -26.44 4.33
C ASP A 168 18.83 -25.32 5.32
N PRO A 169 18.99 -25.65 6.61
CA PRO A 169 19.21 -24.64 7.65
C PRO A 169 20.54 -23.90 7.49
N LYS A 170 21.59 -24.55 6.95
CA LYS A 170 22.90 -23.92 6.81
C LYS A 170 22.88 -22.84 5.72
N LEU A 171 22.47 -23.17 4.50
CA LEU A 171 22.43 -22.23 3.39
C LEU A 171 21.33 -21.18 3.58
N GLY A 172 20.17 -21.58 4.12
CA GLY A 172 19.11 -20.63 4.45
C GLY A 172 19.55 -19.57 5.46
N ALA A 173 20.29 -19.96 6.52
CA ALA A 173 20.84 -19.03 7.51
C ALA A 173 21.91 -18.12 6.91
N GLU A 174 22.79 -18.65 6.04
CA GLU A 174 23.84 -17.90 5.33
C GLU A 174 23.22 -16.72 4.56
N PHE A 175 22.22 -16.98 3.69
CA PHE A 175 21.57 -15.92 2.92
C PHE A 175 20.76 -14.95 3.79
N VAL A 176 20.10 -15.43 4.84
CA VAL A 176 19.39 -14.55 5.78
C VAL A 176 20.38 -13.61 6.48
N ALA A 177 21.58 -14.06 6.82
CA ALA A 177 22.63 -13.23 7.42
C ALA A 177 23.15 -12.17 6.42
N LEU A 178 23.41 -12.55 5.16
CA LEU A 178 23.84 -11.60 4.13
C LEU A 178 22.78 -10.52 3.87
N VAL A 179 21.51 -10.90 3.77
CA VAL A 179 20.41 -9.94 3.62
C VAL A 179 20.31 -9.03 4.85
N LYS A 180 20.54 -9.55 6.06
CA LYS A 180 20.56 -8.74 7.29
C LYS A 180 21.59 -7.63 7.22
N VAL A 181 22.79 -7.89 6.68
CA VAL A 181 23.83 -6.87 6.50
C VAL A 181 23.34 -5.72 5.61
N LEU A 182 22.58 -6.01 4.54
CA LEU A 182 22.00 -4.95 3.70
C LEU A 182 21.05 -4.05 4.50
N TYR A 183 20.21 -4.62 5.37
CA TYR A 183 19.29 -3.86 6.23
C TYR A 183 20.05 -3.03 7.28
N GLU A 184 21.09 -3.58 7.88
CA GLU A 184 21.94 -2.85 8.83
C GLU A 184 22.63 -1.64 8.18
N ILE A 185 23.06 -1.77 6.91
CA ILE A 185 23.59 -0.64 6.15
C ILE A 185 22.51 0.43 5.94
N GLU A 186 21.32 0.04 5.49
CA GLU A 186 20.20 0.96 5.27
C GLU A 186 19.80 1.71 6.55
N GLU A 187 19.83 1.04 7.69
CA GLU A 187 19.55 1.66 9.00
C GLU A 187 20.59 2.76 9.33
N THR A 188 21.87 2.53 9.05
CA THR A 188 22.95 3.50 9.31
C THR A 188 22.91 4.72 8.39
N ILE A 189 22.26 4.62 7.24
CA ILE A 189 22.15 5.71 6.26
C ILE A 189 20.78 6.42 6.28
N GLY A 190 19.90 6.03 7.20
CA GLY A 190 18.65 6.75 7.46
C GLY A 190 18.93 8.20 7.86
N GLY A 191 18.25 9.17 7.25
CA GLY A 191 18.42 10.60 7.53
C GLY A 191 19.64 11.27 6.87
N LYS A 192 20.46 10.54 6.13
CA LYS A 192 21.59 11.11 5.35
C LYS A 192 21.09 11.76 4.05
N THR A 193 21.93 12.63 3.46
CA THR A 193 21.68 13.21 2.13
C THR A 193 21.64 12.14 1.04
N ASP A 194 21.10 12.46 -0.11
CA ASP A 194 21.01 11.54 -1.23
C ASP A 194 22.40 11.12 -1.75
N GLU A 195 23.35 12.03 -1.79
CA GLU A 195 24.75 11.79 -2.17
C GLU A 195 25.44 10.83 -1.17
N GLU A 196 25.27 11.08 0.13
CA GLU A 196 25.83 10.24 1.17
C GLU A 196 25.23 8.82 1.15
N ARG A 197 23.91 8.72 0.92
CA ARG A 197 23.22 7.43 0.77
C ARG A 197 23.78 6.62 -0.39
N LEU A 198 23.91 7.25 -1.56
CA LEU A 198 24.48 6.61 -2.75
C LEU A 198 25.93 6.17 -2.52
N ALA A 199 26.75 7.03 -1.93
CA ALA A 199 28.15 6.70 -1.63
C ALA A 199 28.26 5.48 -0.68
N GLN A 200 27.47 5.45 0.40
CA GLN A 200 27.44 4.33 1.34
C GLN A 200 26.90 3.04 0.71
N ARG A 201 25.87 3.10 -0.09
CA ARG A 201 25.33 1.94 -0.80
C ARG A 201 26.33 1.37 -1.79
N ARG A 202 27.02 2.23 -2.56
CA ARG A 202 28.04 1.79 -3.52
C ARG A 202 29.26 1.16 -2.82
N SER A 203 29.70 1.73 -1.71
CA SER A 203 30.88 1.23 -1.00
C SER A 203 30.61 0.02 -0.09
N ARG A 204 29.40 -0.11 0.47
CA ARG A 204 29.07 -1.13 1.48
C ARG A 204 28.05 -2.15 0.99
N SER A 205 26.94 -1.73 0.36
CA SER A 205 25.90 -2.65 -0.08
C SER A 205 26.27 -3.39 -1.36
N ARG A 206 26.94 -2.74 -2.31
CA ARG A 206 27.36 -3.38 -3.57
C ARG A 206 28.24 -4.61 -3.38
N PRO A 207 29.31 -4.62 -2.54
CA PRO A 207 30.08 -5.83 -2.30
C PRO A 207 29.26 -6.97 -1.68
N VAL A 208 28.30 -6.66 -0.82
CA VAL A 208 27.41 -7.69 -0.23
C VAL A 208 26.50 -8.28 -1.31
N LEU A 209 25.97 -7.45 -2.21
CA LEU A 209 25.15 -7.90 -3.34
C LEU A 209 25.96 -8.79 -4.29
N GLU A 210 27.18 -8.43 -4.60
CA GLU A 210 28.10 -9.23 -5.42
C GLU A 210 28.38 -10.60 -4.78
N ALA A 211 28.59 -10.64 -3.46
CA ALA A 211 28.75 -11.90 -2.73
C ALA A 211 27.48 -12.76 -2.75
N ILE A 212 26.31 -12.14 -2.58
CA ILE A 212 25.02 -12.84 -2.69
C ILE A 212 24.86 -13.41 -4.10
N LYS A 213 25.14 -12.62 -5.14
CA LYS A 213 24.99 -13.07 -6.54
C LYS A 213 25.93 -14.23 -6.87
N ALA A 214 27.21 -14.11 -6.52
CA ALA A 214 28.19 -15.19 -6.73
C ALA A 214 27.73 -16.48 -6.05
N ARG A 215 27.19 -16.38 -4.84
CA ARG A 215 26.69 -17.56 -4.11
C ARG A 215 25.42 -18.17 -4.73
N ILE A 216 24.54 -17.34 -5.27
CA ILE A 216 23.36 -17.80 -6.04
C ILE A 216 23.83 -18.55 -7.28
N ASP A 217 24.75 -17.97 -8.06
CA ASP A 217 25.25 -18.56 -9.32
C ASP A 217 25.98 -19.90 -9.10
N GLU A 218 26.70 -20.02 -7.99
CA GLU A 218 27.35 -21.27 -7.57
C GLU A 218 26.33 -22.37 -7.25
N LEU A 219 25.28 -22.05 -6.47
CA LEU A 219 24.35 -23.03 -5.92
C LEU A 219 23.21 -23.41 -6.88
N LEU A 220 22.80 -22.48 -7.72
CA LEU A 220 21.60 -22.62 -8.56
C LEU A 220 21.64 -23.85 -9.48
N PRO A 221 22.76 -24.18 -10.17
CA PRO A 221 22.82 -25.31 -11.07
C PRO A 221 22.67 -26.67 -10.37
N ALA A 222 23.13 -26.78 -9.11
CA ALA A 222 23.13 -28.01 -8.34
C ALA A 222 21.91 -28.17 -7.42
N THR A 223 21.04 -27.14 -7.31
CA THR A 223 19.92 -27.12 -6.37
C THR A 223 18.59 -27.52 -7.08
N PRO A 224 17.84 -28.52 -6.58
CA PRO A 224 16.56 -28.88 -7.14
C PRO A 224 15.58 -27.68 -7.15
N PRO A 225 15.00 -27.29 -8.30
CA PRO A 225 14.24 -26.03 -8.42
C PRO A 225 12.94 -26.00 -7.60
N LYS A 226 12.39 -27.17 -7.26
CA LYS A 226 11.17 -27.29 -6.45
C LYS A 226 11.43 -27.35 -4.96
N SER A 227 12.69 -27.50 -4.51
CA SER A 227 13.06 -27.42 -3.09
C SER A 227 12.83 -26.02 -2.53
N ALA A 228 12.80 -25.87 -1.21
CA ALA A 228 12.65 -24.55 -0.58
C ALA A 228 13.82 -23.63 -0.93
N LEU A 229 15.07 -24.15 -0.91
CA LEU A 229 16.26 -23.42 -1.32
C LEU A 229 16.22 -23.08 -2.82
N GLY A 230 15.88 -24.03 -3.69
CA GLY A 230 15.77 -23.79 -5.13
C GLY A 230 14.76 -22.71 -5.49
N LYS A 231 13.62 -22.67 -4.80
CA LYS A 231 12.64 -21.57 -4.95
C LYS A 231 13.22 -20.21 -4.51
N ALA A 232 13.99 -20.17 -3.43
CA ALA A 232 14.62 -18.94 -2.94
C ALA A 232 15.67 -18.42 -3.93
N LEU A 233 16.56 -19.31 -4.41
CA LEU A 233 17.59 -18.99 -5.40
C LEU A 233 16.97 -18.51 -6.72
N ASN A 234 15.99 -19.24 -7.26
CA ASN A 234 15.30 -18.84 -8.48
C ASN A 234 14.57 -17.51 -8.34
N TYR A 235 13.91 -17.26 -7.20
CA TYR A 235 13.26 -15.98 -6.94
C TYR A 235 14.27 -14.83 -6.99
N ALA A 236 15.36 -14.92 -6.23
CA ALA A 236 16.38 -13.89 -6.18
C ALA A 236 17.06 -13.69 -7.55
N ASN A 237 17.37 -14.78 -8.27
CA ASN A 237 18.00 -14.71 -9.58
C ASN A 237 17.08 -14.07 -10.65
N ASN A 238 15.82 -14.48 -10.73
CA ASN A 238 14.88 -13.98 -11.74
C ASN A 238 14.55 -12.50 -11.59
N TYR A 239 14.65 -11.97 -10.36
CA TYR A 239 14.35 -10.55 -10.06
C TYR A 239 15.59 -9.75 -9.69
N TRP A 240 16.80 -10.29 -9.98
CA TRP A 240 18.07 -9.69 -9.56
C TRP A 240 18.20 -8.24 -9.99
N ASP A 241 17.93 -7.93 -11.25
CA ASP A 241 18.05 -6.56 -11.77
C ASP A 241 17.14 -5.56 -11.05
N ARG A 242 15.95 -5.99 -10.64
CA ARG A 242 15.02 -5.15 -9.86
C ARG A 242 15.48 -4.99 -8.41
N LEU A 243 16.10 -6.04 -7.84
CA LEU A 243 16.57 -6.08 -6.46
C LEU A 243 17.78 -5.19 -6.23
N ILE A 244 18.66 -5.01 -7.21
CA ILE A 244 19.88 -4.21 -7.05
C ILE A 244 19.69 -2.72 -7.35
N ARG A 245 18.61 -2.32 -7.99
CA ARG A 245 18.37 -0.92 -8.44
C ARG A 245 18.42 0.10 -7.30
N PHE A 246 18.05 -0.28 -6.08
CA PHE A 246 18.07 0.64 -4.93
C PHE A 246 19.44 1.19 -4.61
N VAL A 247 20.52 0.50 -5.01
CA VAL A 247 21.91 0.94 -4.74
C VAL A 247 22.26 2.23 -5.50
N ASP A 248 21.66 2.42 -6.67
CA ASP A 248 21.94 3.56 -7.55
C ASP A 248 20.80 4.59 -7.55
N ASP A 249 19.79 4.42 -6.68
CA ASP A 249 18.67 5.32 -6.56
C ASP A 249 18.46 5.74 -5.09
N PRO A 250 18.72 7.02 -4.75
CA PRO A 250 18.66 7.47 -3.36
C PRO A 250 17.23 7.51 -2.79
N GLN A 251 16.21 7.60 -3.65
CA GLN A 251 14.81 7.62 -3.26
C GLN A 251 14.29 6.22 -2.93
N ALA A 252 14.82 5.20 -3.62
CA ALA A 252 14.36 3.83 -3.44
C ALA A 252 14.71 3.26 -2.06
N GLY A 253 13.75 2.60 -1.43
CA GLY A 253 13.98 1.73 -0.27
C GLY A 253 14.46 0.34 -0.69
N ILE A 254 15.03 -0.40 0.25
CA ILE A 254 15.46 -1.79 0.03
C ILE A 254 14.28 -2.76 -0.10
N ASP A 255 13.10 -2.40 0.40
CA ASP A 255 11.93 -3.27 0.44
C ASP A 255 10.61 -2.53 0.20
N ASN A 256 9.52 -3.31 0.16
CA ASN A 256 8.15 -2.84 -0.01
C ASN A 256 7.37 -2.75 1.32
N ASN A 257 8.04 -2.73 2.47
CA ASN A 257 7.41 -2.65 3.78
C ASN A 257 6.40 -1.49 3.94
N PRO A 258 6.61 -0.30 3.33
CA PRO A 258 5.59 0.75 3.38
C PRO A 258 4.22 0.31 2.86
N ALA A 259 4.14 -0.38 1.72
CA ALA A 259 2.90 -0.91 1.18
C ALA A 259 2.36 -2.10 2.00
N GLU A 260 3.24 -3.02 2.44
CA GLU A 260 2.85 -4.13 3.31
C GLU A 260 2.22 -3.63 4.63
N ASN A 261 2.76 -2.58 5.22
CA ASN A 261 2.20 -1.94 6.42
C ASN A 261 0.87 -1.21 6.13
N ALA A 262 0.73 -0.58 4.97
CA ALA A 262 -0.52 0.05 4.55
C ALA A 262 -1.65 -1.00 4.36
N ILE A 263 -1.33 -2.19 3.86
CA ILE A 263 -2.28 -3.30 3.66
C ILE A 263 -2.68 -4.00 4.96
N ARG A 264 -1.83 -3.98 5.98
CA ARG A 264 -2.07 -4.70 7.25
C ARG A 264 -3.44 -4.43 7.89
N PRO A 265 -3.97 -3.19 7.92
CA PRO A 265 -5.33 -2.93 8.41
C PRO A 265 -6.41 -3.73 7.70
N ILE A 266 -6.29 -3.92 6.38
CA ILE A 266 -7.23 -4.72 5.59
C ILE A 266 -7.11 -6.21 5.96
N ALA A 267 -5.88 -6.71 6.08
CA ALA A 267 -5.62 -8.09 6.45
C ALA A 267 -6.14 -8.45 7.85
N LEU A 268 -6.17 -7.48 8.77
CA LEU A 268 -6.79 -7.60 10.09
C LEU A 268 -8.33 -7.48 10.00
N GLY A 269 -8.80 -6.42 9.35
CA GLY A 269 -10.22 -6.09 9.25
C GLY A 269 -11.04 -7.17 8.56
N ARG A 270 -10.52 -7.79 7.50
CA ARG A 270 -11.21 -8.88 6.78
C ARG A 270 -11.53 -10.10 7.66
N LYS A 271 -10.82 -10.27 8.78
CA LYS A 271 -11.13 -11.32 9.76
C LYS A 271 -12.38 -10.98 10.60
N ASN A 272 -12.73 -9.69 10.69
CA ASN A 272 -13.88 -9.20 11.43
C ASN A 272 -15.13 -9.05 10.55
N TRP A 273 -14.99 -8.39 9.37
CA TRP A 273 -16.13 -8.14 8.48
C TRP A 273 -16.29 -9.17 7.36
N LEU A 274 -15.37 -10.12 7.19
CA LEU A 274 -15.38 -11.37 6.40
C LEU A 274 -15.46 -11.20 4.88
N PHE A 275 -16.27 -10.27 4.37
CA PHE A 275 -16.51 -10.08 2.93
C PHE A 275 -16.88 -8.62 2.59
N ILE A 276 -16.77 -8.28 1.33
CA ILE A 276 -17.31 -7.07 0.69
C ILE A 276 -18.62 -7.43 0.02
N GLY A 277 -19.66 -6.62 0.20
CA GLY A 277 -21.02 -6.92 -0.26
C GLY A 277 -21.21 -6.85 -1.78
N ASN A 278 -20.53 -5.92 -2.45
CA ASN A 278 -20.52 -5.73 -3.90
C ASN A 278 -19.32 -4.88 -4.32
N GLU A 279 -19.08 -4.76 -5.63
CA GLU A 279 -17.96 -3.99 -6.18
C GLU A 279 -17.98 -2.52 -5.76
N LEU A 280 -19.15 -1.87 -5.83
CA LEU A 280 -19.29 -0.46 -5.46
C LEU A 280 -18.92 -0.22 -3.99
N SER A 281 -19.34 -1.12 -3.08
CA SER A 281 -18.93 -1.09 -1.67
C SER A 281 -17.42 -1.31 -1.49
N GLY A 282 -16.78 -2.11 -2.35
CA GLY A 282 -15.33 -2.30 -2.34
C GLY A 282 -14.58 -1.02 -2.72
N ARG A 283 -14.99 -0.36 -3.79
CA ARG A 283 -14.44 0.92 -4.25
C ARG A 283 -14.66 2.03 -3.21
N ALA A 284 -15.86 2.11 -2.64
CA ALA A 284 -16.16 3.05 -1.57
C ALA A 284 -15.30 2.82 -0.32
N ALA A 285 -15.10 1.56 0.06
CA ALA A 285 -14.20 1.19 1.16
C ALA A 285 -12.76 1.61 0.87
N ALA A 286 -12.26 1.41 -0.35
CA ALA A 286 -10.92 1.84 -0.77
C ALA A 286 -10.74 3.36 -0.58
N ASN A 287 -11.70 4.17 -0.99
CA ASN A 287 -11.65 5.63 -0.81
C ASN A 287 -11.61 6.03 0.68
N ILE A 288 -12.48 5.46 1.52
CA ILE A 288 -12.49 5.78 2.96
C ILE A 288 -11.15 5.35 3.61
N MET A 289 -10.64 4.17 3.27
CA MET A 289 -9.35 3.69 3.78
C MET A 289 -8.18 4.56 3.31
N SER A 290 -8.21 5.08 2.07
CA SER A 290 -7.23 6.03 1.56
C SER A 290 -7.16 7.27 2.45
N VAL A 291 -8.31 7.82 2.80
CA VAL A 291 -8.40 9.00 3.67
C VAL A 291 -7.86 8.69 5.07
N ILE A 292 -8.34 7.62 5.71
CA ILE A 292 -7.93 7.25 7.08
C ILE A 292 -6.43 6.96 7.15
N ASN A 293 -5.87 6.23 6.17
CA ASN A 293 -4.45 5.90 6.19
C ASN A 293 -3.56 7.10 5.86
N THR A 294 -3.96 7.98 4.95
CA THR A 294 -3.25 9.23 4.69
C THR A 294 -3.26 10.12 5.93
N CYS A 295 -4.40 10.27 6.61
CA CYS A 295 -4.48 10.99 7.89
C CYS A 295 -3.52 10.41 8.92
N LYS A 296 -3.54 9.09 9.12
CA LYS A 296 -2.66 8.41 10.07
C LYS A 296 -1.18 8.69 9.77
N ARG A 297 -0.76 8.63 8.52
CA ARG A 297 0.62 8.91 8.12
C ARG A 297 0.99 10.38 8.21
N ALA A 298 0.01 11.29 8.07
CA ALA A 298 0.17 12.73 8.28
C ALA A 298 0.17 13.13 9.76
N GLY A 299 -0.10 12.20 10.68
CA GLY A 299 -0.31 12.51 12.10
C GLY A 299 -1.55 13.40 12.34
N VAL A 300 -2.62 13.11 11.56
CA VAL A 300 -3.92 13.78 11.64
C VAL A 300 -4.94 12.82 12.25
N GLU A 301 -5.73 13.31 13.20
CA GLU A 301 -6.80 12.52 13.80
C GLU A 301 -7.93 12.34 12.78
N ALA A 302 -8.22 11.10 12.40
CA ALA A 302 -9.08 10.77 11.26
C ALA A 302 -10.56 11.14 11.48
N TYR A 303 -11.05 11.06 12.71
CA TYR A 303 -12.45 11.42 13.02
C TYR A 303 -12.69 12.92 12.87
N ALA A 304 -11.87 13.75 13.48
CA ALA A 304 -11.96 15.21 13.39
C ALA A 304 -11.78 15.68 11.93
N TYR A 305 -10.86 15.06 11.20
CA TYR A 305 -10.64 15.32 9.79
C TYR A 305 -11.87 15.00 8.94
N LEU A 306 -12.39 13.77 9.04
CA LEU A 306 -13.57 13.34 8.29
C LEU A 306 -14.81 14.16 8.63
N LEU A 307 -14.97 14.56 9.89
CA LEU A 307 -16.08 15.40 10.31
C LEU A 307 -16.07 16.77 9.59
N ASP A 308 -14.90 17.36 9.43
CA ASP A 308 -14.72 18.62 8.71
C ASP A 308 -14.89 18.46 7.19
N VAL A 309 -14.24 17.43 6.64
CA VAL A 309 -14.31 17.13 5.19
C VAL A 309 -15.74 16.86 4.74
N ILE A 310 -16.52 16.07 5.48
CA ILE A 310 -17.92 15.77 5.17
C ILE A 310 -18.77 17.04 5.09
N ARG A 311 -18.44 18.06 5.88
CA ARG A 311 -19.17 19.34 5.88
C ARG A 311 -18.76 20.26 4.74
N ARG A 312 -17.47 20.28 4.40
CA ARG A 312 -16.89 21.24 3.45
C ARG A 312 -16.89 20.74 2.00
N LEU A 313 -16.55 19.47 1.80
CA LEU A 313 -16.36 18.90 0.48
C LEU A 313 -17.54 19.08 -0.49
N PRO A 314 -18.83 18.93 -0.07
CA PRO A 314 -19.97 19.10 -0.98
C PRO A 314 -20.10 20.50 -1.60
N SER A 315 -19.54 21.52 -0.95
CA SER A 315 -19.59 22.92 -1.44
C SER A 315 -18.33 23.37 -2.17
N MET A 316 -17.30 22.52 -2.25
CA MET A 316 -16.01 22.87 -2.86
C MET A 316 -15.93 22.39 -4.32
N LYS A 317 -15.27 23.17 -5.16
CA LYS A 317 -14.92 22.74 -6.51
C LYS A 317 -13.76 21.74 -6.45
N THR A 318 -13.74 20.81 -7.40
CA THR A 318 -12.66 19.80 -7.50
C THR A 318 -11.28 20.42 -7.72
N THR A 319 -11.21 21.65 -8.23
CA THR A 319 -9.97 22.42 -8.39
C THR A 319 -9.48 23.11 -7.12
N GLU A 320 -10.29 23.12 -6.07
CA GLU A 320 -10.04 23.89 -4.82
C GLU A 320 -9.85 22.99 -3.60
N LEU A 321 -9.45 21.72 -3.79
CA LEU A 321 -9.36 20.72 -2.72
C LEU A 321 -8.06 20.82 -1.89
N ALA A 322 -7.08 21.62 -2.30
CA ALA A 322 -5.80 21.76 -1.59
C ALA A 322 -5.94 22.02 -0.08
N PRO A 323 -6.87 22.88 0.40
CA PRO A 323 -7.07 23.10 1.83
C PRO A 323 -7.59 21.90 2.63
N LEU A 324 -8.12 20.87 1.93
CA LEU A 324 -8.57 19.63 2.53
C LEU A 324 -7.50 18.52 2.54
N LEU A 325 -6.35 18.72 1.93
CA LEU A 325 -5.26 17.75 2.01
C LEU A 325 -4.79 17.60 3.45
N PRO A 326 -4.62 16.38 4.01
CA PRO A 326 -4.34 16.19 5.43
C PRO A 326 -3.15 17.00 5.97
N PRO A 327 -1.99 17.11 5.28
CA PRO A 327 -0.90 17.97 5.74
C PRO A 327 -1.30 19.44 5.83
N GLU A 328 -2.01 19.94 4.83
CA GLU A 328 -2.46 21.33 4.75
C GLU A 328 -3.56 21.62 5.79
N TRP A 329 -4.51 20.68 5.94
CA TRP A 329 -5.55 20.74 6.96
C TRP A 329 -4.97 20.81 8.38
N LYS A 330 -3.89 20.05 8.65
CA LYS A 330 -3.16 20.09 9.91
C LYS A 330 -2.49 21.44 10.11
N ARG A 331 -1.76 21.93 9.10
CA ARG A 331 -1.07 23.23 9.13
C ARG A 331 -2.02 24.39 9.47
N GLN A 332 -3.21 24.41 8.87
CA GLN A 332 -4.22 25.45 9.12
C GLN A 332 -4.73 25.47 10.56
N ARG A 333 -4.60 24.38 11.32
CA ARG A 333 -5.05 24.27 12.71
C ARG A 333 -3.94 24.41 13.74
N GLU A 334 -2.71 24.16 13.33
CA GLU A 334 -1.53 24.34 14.20
C GLU A 334 -0.99 25.78 14.15
N THR A 335 -1.31 26.57 13.13
CA THR A 335 -0.98 27.99 13.07
C THR A 335 -1.96 28.73 13.99
N PRO A 336 -1.51 29.32 15.12
CA PRO A 336 -2.38 30.12 15.97
C PRO A 336 -3.01 31.26 15.16
N ALA A 337 -4.21 31.68 15.54
CA ALA A 337 -4.93 32.81 14.95
C ALA A 337 -4.26 34.18 15.32
N GLU A 338 -2.97 34.35 15.07
CA GLU A 338 -2.24 35.60 15.27
C GLU A 338 -2.52 36.66 14.19
N SER A 339 -3.24 36.34 13.12
CA SER A 339 -3.53 37.31 12.06
C SER A 339 -4.87 38.06 12.21
N ALA A 340 -5.70 37.75 13.20
CA ALA A 340 -6.96 38.46 13.41
C ALA A 340 -6.82 39.73 14.28
N ALA A 341 -5.68 39.94 14.94
CA ALA A 341 -5.43 41.08 15.81
C ALA A 341 -4.67 42.24 15.13
N ALA A 342 -4.31 42.11 13.87
CA ALA A 342 -3.57 43.16 13.12
C ALA A 342 -4.46 44.02 12.19
N LEU A 343 -5.79 43.84 12.24
CA LEU A 343 -6.78 44.59 11.43
C LEU A 343 -7.93 45.15 12.28
N SER A 344 -7.65 45.44 13.54
CA SER A 344 -8.57 46.24 14.39
C SER A 344 -8.00 47.63 14.71
#